data_93ed5c7f953e60b8117168bec0d3f398
#
_entry.id   93ed5c7f953e60b8117168bec0d3f398
#
_cell.length_a   1.000
_cell.length_b   1.000
_cell.length_c   1.000
_cell.angle_alpha   90.00
_cell.angle_beta   90.00
_cell.angle_gamma   90.00
#
_symmetry.space_group_name_H-M   'P 1'
#
loop_
_entity.id
_entity.type
_entity.pdbx_description
1 polymer ?
#
loop_
_entity_poly.entity_id
_entity_poly.type
_entity_poly.pdbx_seq_one_letter_code
_entity_poly.pdbx_strand_id
1 'polypeptide(L)'
;MSTLERAIEIATEAHRGQFDKAGNDYIGHPLRVMAAGKTTEEKIVGVLHDVVEDTDWTFERLAEEGFSTEVIEALRCVTKLSENEPYDKFIARVKENPLAVAVKLNDLSDNMDIRRLPYISDKDVKRLKKYLKAYKQLTGTPTYSVFACQQEYPNAYKP
;
A
#
# COMPACT_ATOMS: atom_id res chain seq x y z
N MET A 1 -25.32 -3.47 -3.63
CA MET A 1 -24.06 -2.76 -3.26
C MET A 1 -23.24 -3.71 -2.42
N SER A 2 -22.01 -3.95 -2.79
CA SER A 2 -21.16 -4.89 -2.07
C SER A 2 -20.68 -4.31 -0.74
N THR A 3 -20.47 -5.17 0.25
CA THR A 3 -20.17 -4.80 1.65
C THR A 3 -18.71 -5.03 2.00
N LEU A 4 -18.29 -4.51 3.15
CA LEU A 4 -16.94 -4.77 3.71
C LEU A 4 -16.74 -6.27 3.98
N GLU A 5 -17.77 -6.97 4.47
CA GLU A 5 -17.74 -8.41 4.70
C GLU A 5 -17.44 -9.17 3.43
N ARG A 6 -18.10 -8.79 2.31
CA ARG A 6 -17.83 -9.41 1.00
C ARG A 6 -16.41 -9.12 0.51
N ALA A 7 -15.89 -7.92 0.73
CA ALA A 7 -14.50 -7.59 0.40
C ALA A 7 -13.49 -8.46 1.18
N ILE A 8 -13.74 -8.69 2.47
CA ILE A 8 -12.91 -9.57 3.31
C ILE A 8 -12.95 -11.02 2.81
N GLU A 9 -14.12 -11.55 2.46
CA GLU A 9 -14.27 -12.89 1.88
C GLU A 9 -13.45 -13.04 0.61
N ILE A 10 -13.61 -12.10 -0.34
CA ILE A 10 -12.88 -12.08 -1.62
C ILE A 10 -11.36 -12.07 -1.38
N ALA A 11 -10.87 -11.14 -0.56
CA ALA A 11 -9.43 -11.03 -0.28
C ALA A 11 -8.88 -12.28 0.40
N THR A 12 -9.63 -12.84 1.36
CA THR A 12 -9.22 -14.05 2.08
C THR A 12 -9.11 -15.26 1.15
N GLU A 13 -10.07 -15.42 0.24
CA GLU A 13 -10.05 -16.50 -0.74
C GLU A 13 -8.97 -16.29 -1.80
N ALA A 14 -8.85 -15.07 -2.32
CA ALA A 14 -7.89 -14.72 -3.37
C ALA A 14 -6.44 -14.91 -2.92
N HIS A 15 -6.10 -14.55 -1.68
CA HIS A 15 -4.75 -14.69 -1.13
C HIS A 15 -4.48 -16.02 -0.41
N ARG A 16 -5.40 -16.99 -0.51
CA ARG A 16 -5.24 -18.30 0.13
C ARG A 16 -3.97 -19.00 -0.37
N GLY A 17 -3.12 -19.44 0.55
CA GLY A 17 -1.86 -20.14 0.23
C GLY A 17 -0.72 -19.21 -0.19
N GLN A 18 -0.90 -17.89 -0.14
CA GLN A 18 0.18 -16.92 -0.28
C GLN A 18 0.79 -16.61 1.09
N PHE A 19 2.11 -16.41 1.13
CA PHE A 19 2.85 -16.13 2.35
C PHE A 19 3.67 -14.85 2.21
N ASP A 20 3.81 -14.12 3.32
CA ASP A 20 4.69 -12.96 3.41
C ASP A 20 6.18 -13.38 3.57
N LYS A 21 7.09 -12.40 3.60
CA LYS A 21 8.52 -12.64 3.75
C LYS A 21 8.92 -13.26 5.09
N ALA A 22 8.07 -13.17 6.10
CA ALA A 22 8.27 -13.76 7.42
C ALA A 22 7.64 -15.17 7.51
N GLY A 23 6.99 -15.66 6.44
CA GLY A 23 6.34 -16.97 6.38
C GLY A 23 4.94 -17.01 6.99
N ASN A 24 4.33 -15.85 7.27
CA ASN A 24 2.94 -15.76 7.72
C ASN A 24 1.99 -15.67 6.52
N ASP A 25 0.72 -16.06 6.73
CA ASP A 25 -0.31 -15.92 5.69
C ASP A 25 -0.39 -14.47 5.19
N TYR A 26 -0.29 -14.28 3.86
CA TYR A 26 -0.25 -12.97 3.23
C TYR A 26 -1.45 -12.10 3.55
N ILE A 27 -2.64 -12.70 3.73
CA ILE A 27 -3.87 -11.98 4.07
C ILE A 27 -3.74 -11.08 5.30
N GLY A 28 -2.81 -11.37 6.20
CA GLY A 28 -2.52 -10.52 7.36
C GLY A 28 -2.19 -9.08 6.98
N HIS A 29 -1.47 -8.85 5.87
CA HIS A 29 -1.15 -7.52 5.37
C HIS A 29 -2.40 -6.74 4.92
N PRO A 30 -3.22 -7.23 3.97
CA PRO A 30 -4.48 -6.57 3.60
C PRO A 30 -5.41 -6.29 4.79
N LEU A 31 -5.50 -7.21 5.75
CA LEU A 31 -6.33 -7.01 6.94
C LEU A 31 -5.80 -5.88 7.85
N ARG A 32 -4.48 -5.71 7.99
CA ARG A 32 -3.90 -4.59 8.76
C ARG A 32 -4.09 -3.27 8.03
N VAL A 33 -3.95 -3.23 6.70
CA VAL A 33 -4.24 -2.04 5.89
C VAL A 33 -5.70 -1.64 6.03
N MET A 34 -6.62 -2.60 5.95
CA MET A 34 -8.04 -2.40 6.21
C MET A 34 -8.30 -1.82 7.61
N ALA A 35 -7.70 -2.42 8.64
CA ALA A 35 -7.91 -2.00 10.04
C ALA A 35 -7.45 -0.56 10.30
N ALA A 36 -6.47 -0.06 9.54
CA ALA A 36 -6.00 1.32 9.60
C ALA A 36 -6.92 2.32 8.88
N GLY A 37 -7.85 1.84 8.04
CA GLY A 37 -8.83 2.68 7.33
C GLY A 37 -9.84 3.34 8.27
N LYS A 38 -10.21 4.59 7.96
CA LYS A 38 -11.12 5.41 8.78
C LYS A 38 -12.57 5.31 8.29
N THR A 39 -12.78 5.21 6.99
CA THR A 39 -14.11 5.06 6.37
C THR A 39 -14.34 3.63 5.89
N THR A 40 -15.59 3.28 5.57
CA THR A 40 -15.93 1.98 5.00
C THR A 40 -15.25 1.78 3.65
N GLU A 41 -15.18 2.82 2.82
CA GLU A 41 -14.53 2.80 1.51
C GLU A 41 -13.02 2.58 1.65
N GLU A 42 -12.36 3.28 2.59
CA GLU A 42 -10.93 3.05 2.89
C GLU A 42 -10.66 1.60 3.33
N LYS A 43 -11.55 1.02 4.13
CA LYS A 43 -11.44 -0.36 4.58
C LYS A 43 -11.63 -1.35 3.42
N ILE A 44 -12.63 -1.13 2.58
CA ILE A 44 -12.89 -1.98 1.41
C ILE A 44 -11.70 -1.91 0.43
N VAL A 45 -11.25 -0.71 0.06
CA VAL A 45 -10.08 -0.56 -0.82
C VAL A 45 -8.84 -1.13 -0.16
N GLY A 46 -8.67 -0.93 1.15
CA GLY A 46 -7.54 -1.44 1.92
C GLY A 46 -7.44 -2.96 1.92
N VAL A 47 -8.54 -3.70 2.07
CA VAL A 47 -8.49 -5.16 2.03
C VAL A 47 -8.37 -5.73 0.62
N LEU A 48 -8.79 -4.99 -0.41
CA LEU A 48 -8.79 -5.42 -1.81
C LEU A 48 -7.56 -4.94 -2.61
N HIS A 49 -6.70 -4.06 -2.05
CA HIS A 49 -5.70 -3.31 -2.82
C HIS A 49 -4.70 -4.18 -3.61
N ASP A 50 -4.38 -5.37 -3.13
CA ASP A 50 -3.47 -6.31 -3.79
C ASP A 50 -4.19 -7.44 -4.56
N VAL A 51 -5.51 -7.53 -4.47
CA VAL A 51 -6.27 -8.65 -5.05
C VAL A 51 -6.10 -8.72 -6.57
N VAL A 52 -6.20 -7.58 -7.27
CA VAL A 52 -6.06 -7.56 -8.74
C VAL A 52 -4.60 -7.70 -9.18
N GLU A 53 -3.64 -7.17 -8.39
CA GLU A 53 -2.22 -7.26 -8.73
C GLU A 53 -1.66 -8.68 -8.57
N ASP A 54 -2.09 -9.38 -7.53
CA ASP A 54 -1.46 -10.63 -7.08
C ASP A 54 -2.29 -11.90 -7.34
N THR A 55 -3.48 -11.77 -7.96
CA THR A 55 -4.40 -12.90 -8.22
C THR A 55 -5.10 -12.78 -9.57
N ASP A 56 -5.97 -13.75 -9.89
CA ASP A 56 -6.76 -13.78 -11.14
C ASP A 56 -8.01 -12.87 -11.11
N TRP A 57 -8.17 -12.05 -10.07
CA TRP A 57 -9.26 -11.09 -10.01
C TRP A 57 -9.01 -9.90 -10.93
N THR A 58 -10.09 -9.37 -11.51
CA THR A 58 -10.07 -8.18 -12.36
C THR A 58 -10.96 -7.07 -11.80
N PHE A 59 -10.74 -5.84 -12.23
CA PHE A 59 -11.61 -4.71 -11.84
C PHE A 59 -13.05 -4.90 -12.29
N GLU A 60 -13.25 -5.50 -13.48
CA GLU A 60 -14.55 -5.80 -14.04
C GLU A 60 -15.29 -6.80 -13.15
N ARG A 61 -14.62 -7.86 -12.71
CA ARG A 61 -15.20 -8.84 -11.80
C ARG A 61 -15.53 -8.25 -10.43
N LEU A 62 -14.69 -7.34 -9.91
CA LEU A 62 -15.03 -6.60 -8.68
C LEU A 62 -16.24 -5.66 -8.88
N ALA A 63 -16.36 -5.01 -10.03
CA ALA A 63 -17.54 -4.20 -10.35
C ALA A 63 -18.81 -5.05 -10.45
N GLU A 64 -18.75 -6.26 -11.03
CA GLU A 64 -19.86 -7.22 -11.09
C GLU A 64 -20.28 -7.71 -9.69
N GLU A 65 -19.36 -7.80 -8.73
CA GLU A 65 -19.67 -8.06 -7.31
C GLU A 65 -20.44 -6.90 -6.64
N GLY A 66 -20.57 -5.74 -7.31
CA GLY A 66 -21.35 -4.59 -6.87
C GLY A 66 -20.57 -3.57 -6.03
N PHE A 67 -19.24 -3.57 -6.09
CA PHE A 67 -18.46 -2.47 -5.52
C PHE A 67 -18.68 -1.17 -6.30
N SER A 68 -18.71 -0.05 -5.57
CA SER A 68 -18.99 1.25 -6.17
C SER A 68 -17.91 1.70 -7.16
N THR A 69 -18.28 2.58 -8.10
CA THR A 69 -17.31 3.17 -9.03
C THR A 69 -16.18 3.88 -8.29
N GLU A 70 -16.46 4.56 -7.18
CA GLU A 70 -15.44 5.20 -6.35
C GLU A 70 -14.40 4.21 -5.81
N VAL A 71 -14.84 3.05 -5.30
CA VAL A 71 -13.97 1.97 -4.84
C VAL A 71 -13.14 1.41 -6.00
N ILE A 72 -13.75 1.12 -7.15
CA ILE A 72 -13.06 0.57 -8.32
C ILE A 72 -11.99 1.55 -8.84
N GLU A 73 -12.29 2.84 -8.93
CA GLU A 73 -11.34 3.87 -9.38
C GLU A 73 -10.16 4.01 -8.39
N ALA A 74 -10.43 3.97 -7.09
CA ALA A 74 -9.36 3.98 -6.10
C ALA A 74 -8.48 2.72 -6.20
N LEU A 75 -9.07 1.53 -6.39
CA LEU A 75 -8.32 0.29 -6.62
C LEU A 75 -7.45 0.38 -7.88
N ARG A 76 -7.95 0.94 -8.99
CA ARG A 76 -7.14 1.19 -10.19
C ARG A 76 -5.93 2.07 -9.90
N CYS A 77 -6.09 3.09 -9.06
CA CYS A 77 -4.98 3.98 -8.67
C CYS A 77 -3.92 3.29 -7.81
N VAL A 78 -4.31 2.39 -6.90
CA VAL A 78 -3.37 1.69 -5.99
C VAL A 78 -2.78 0.41 -6.59
N THR A 79 -3.24 -0.03 -7.75
CA THR A 79 -2.74 -1.21 -8.47
C THR A 79 -1.74 -0.79 -9.54
N LYS A 80 -0.58 -1.41 -9.61
CA LYS A 80 0.38 -1.17 -10.71
C LYS A 80 -0.20 -1.63 -12.04
N LEU A 81 0.03 -0.85 -13.10
CA LEU A 81 -0.43 -1.17 -14.46
C LEU A 81 0.39 -2.31 -15.09
N SER A 82 1.66 -2.41 -14.74
CA SER A 82 2.57 -3.47 -15.17
C SER A 82 3.77 -3.55 -14.23
N GLU A 83 4.51 -4.66 -14.29
CA GLU A 83 5.77 -4.82 -13.55
C GLU A 83 6.83 -3.76 -13.90
N ASN A 84 6.77 -3.25 -15.13
CA ASN A 84 7.69 -2.25 -15.64
C ASN A 84 7.25 -0.79 -15.38
N GLU A 85 6.11 -0.56 -14.75
CA GLU A 85 5.66 0.79 -14.41
C GLU A 85 6.67 1.44 -13.46
N PRO A 86 7.26 2.61 -13.82
CA PRO A 86 8.16 3.33 -12.92
C PRO A 86 7.43 3.69 -11.62
N TYR A 87 8.06 3.41 -10.48
CA TYR A 87 7.41 3.58 -9.17
C TYR A 87 6.96 5.03 -8.91
N ASP A 88 7.76 6.02 -9.35
CA ASP A 88 7.41 7.44 -9.22
C ASP A 88 6.15 7.81 -10.03
N LYS A 89 5.94 7.20 -11.21
CA LYS A 89 4.71 7.39 -12.01
C LYS A 89 3.51 6.74 -11.34
N PHE A 90 3.70 5.55 -10.77
CA PHE A 90 2.66 4.88 -9.98
C PHE A 90 2.21 5.77 -8.80
N ILE A 91 3.15 6.30 -8.01
CA ILE A 91 2.84 7.17 -6.87
C ILE A 91 2.18 8.49 -7.33
N ALA A 92 2.60 9.06 -8.46
CA ALA A 92 1.94 10.24 -9.05
C ALA A 92 0.46 9.95 -9.37
N ARG A 93 0.15 8.79 -9.93
CA ARG A 93 -1.22 8.35 -10.21
C ARG A 93 -2.03 8.11 -8.94
N VAL A 94 -1.46 7.51 -7.91
CA VAL A 94 -2.09 7.39 -6.58
C VAL A 94 -2.51 8.75 -6.04
N LYS A 95 -1.65 9.77 -6.20
CA LYS A 95 -1.86 11.12 -5.69
C LYS A 95 -3.11 11.83 -6.27
N GLU A 96 -3.59 11.40 -7.43
CA GLU A 96 -4.76 11.98 -8.09
C GLU A 96 -6.10 11.58 -7.44
N ASN A 97 -6.10 10.53 -6.60
CA ASN A 97 -7.32 10.02 -5.95
C ASN A 97 -7.15 10.04 -4.42
N PRO A 98 -7.93 10.86 -3.69
CA PRO A 98 -7.81 10.97 -2.22
C PRO A 98 -8.01 9.66 -1.47
N LEU A 99 -8.95 8.81 -1.91
CA LEU A 99 -9.20 7.49 -1.31
C LEU A 99 -7.99 6.57 -1.54
N ALA A 100 -7.40 6.56 -2.74
CA ALA A 100 -6.18 5.83 -3.04
C ALA A 100 -5.00 6.32 -2.20
N VAL A 101 -4.86 7.63 -1.98
CA VAL A 101 -3.82 8.21 -1.09
C VAL A 101 -3.96 7.68 0.33
N ALA A 102 -5.16 7.73 0.92
CA ALA A 102 -5.40 7.26 2.28
C ALA A 102 -5.01 5.78 2.43
N VAL A 103 -5.44 4.94 1.50
CA VAL A 103 -5.13 3.50 1.52
C VAL A 103 -3.64 3.25 1.28
N LYS A 104 -3.02 3.95 0.33
CA LYS A 104 -1.57 3.77 0.05
C LYS A 104 -0.69 4.20 1.22
N LEU A 105 -1.08 5.20 1.98
CA LEU A 105 -0.38 5.58 3.21
C LEU A 105 -0.43 4.46 4.26
N ASN A 106 -1.59 3.80 4.41
CA ASN A 106 -1.74 2.66 5.32
C ASN A 106 -0.91 1.46 4.86
N ASP A 107 -0.94 1.15 3.56
CA ASP A 107 -0.13 0.10 2.94
C ASP A 107 1.38 0.34 3.13
N LEU A 108 1.86 1.56 2.83
CA LEU A 108 3.26 1.93 3.04
C LEU A 108 3.67 1.83 4.51
N SER A 109 2.80 2.25 5.44
CA SER A 109 3.06 2.18 6.88
C SER A 109 3.22 0.74 7.35
N ASP A 110 2.35 -0.17 6.90
CA ASP A 110 2.45 -1.59 7.23
C ASP A 110 3.70 -2.23 6.61
N ASN A 111 4.02 -1.89 5.36
CA ASN A 111 5.22 -2.38 4.67
C ASN A 111 6.53 -1.82 5.24
N MET A 112 6.52 -0.70 5.93
CA MET A 112 7.68 -0.14 6.63
C MET A 112 7.80 -0.60 8.09
N ASP A 113 6.88 -1.40 8.60
CA ASP A 113 6.97 -1.98 9.93
C ASP A 113 7.99 -3.13 9.95
N ILE A 114 9.24 -2.78 10.23
CA ILE A 114 10.36 -3.71 10.24
C ILE A 114 10.33 -4.72 11.39
N ARG A 115 9.48 -4.53 12.41
CA ARG A 115 9.39 -5.41 13.59
C ARG A 115 8.97 -6.83 13.24
N ARG A 116 8.31 -7.03 12.10
CA ARG A 116 7.88 -8.34 11.60
C ARG A 116 8.96 -9.09 10.83
N LEU A 117 10.06 -8.44 10.48
CA LEU A 117 11.17 -9.05 9.75
C LEU A 117 12.10 -9.79 10.72
N PRO A 118 12.54 -11.01 10.39
CA PRO A 118 13.51 -11.74 11.21
C PRO A 118 14.90 -11.08 11.18
N TYR A 119 15.25 -10.40 10.11
CA TYR A 119 16.45 -9.58 9.91
C TYR A 119 16.23 -8.61 8.75
N ILE A 120 17.11 -7.62 8.62
CA ILE A 120 17.04 -6.62 7.54
C ILE A 120 18.15 -6.91 6.53
N SER A 121 17.77 -7.21 5.28
CA SER A 121 18.68 -7.38 4.16
C SER A 121 18.91 -6.04 3.41
N ASP A 122 19.94 -5.98 2.55
CA ASP A 122 20.17 -4.82 1.68
C ASP A 122 18.99 -4.53 0.73
N LYS A 123 18.24 -5.58 0.34
CA LYS A 123 17.01 -5.43 -0.44
C LYS A 123 15.93 -4.72 0.37
N ASP A 124 15.82 -5.05 1.66
CA ASP A 124 14.86 -4.40 2.56
C ASP A 124 15.22 -2.93 2.78
N VAL A 125 16.50 -2.60 2.94
CA VAL A 125 16.96 -1.21 3.04
C VAL A 125 16.58 -0.40 1.80
N LYS A 126 16.81 -0.93 0.60
CA LYS A 126 16.43 -0.27 -0.67
C LYS A 126 14.92 -0.06 -0.76
N ARG A 127 14.14 -1.07 -0.38
CA ARG A 127 12.68 -1.02 -0.36
C ARG A 127 12.16 0.01 0.62
N LEU A 128 12.69 0.04 1.86
CA LEU A 128 12.32 1.01 2.88
C LEU A 128 12.60 2.45 2.44
N LYS A 129 13.75 2.72 1.82
CA LYS A 129 14.07 4.04 1.23
C LYS A 129 13.04 4.46 0.18
N LYS A 130 12.67 3.54 -0.71
CA LYS A 130 11.64 3.77 -1.74
C LYS A 130 10.27 4.08 -1.11
N TYR A 131 9.85 3.32 -0.12
CA TYR A 131 8.56 3.49 0.55
C TYR A 131 8.50 4.77 1.38
N LEU A 132 9.57 5.11 2.09
CA LEU A 132 9.64 6.37 2.85
C LEU A 132 9.57 7.58 1.92
N LYS A 133 10.24 7.54 0.75
CA LYS A 133 10.14 8.60 -0.27
C LYS A 133 8.69 8.76 -0.74
N ALA A 134 8.03 7.66 -1.09
CA ALA A 134 6.64 7.67 -1.53
C ALA A 134 5.68 8.20 -0.45
N TYR A 135 5.85 7.77 0.80
CA TYR A 135 5.07 8.26 1.94
C TYR A 135 5.17 9.78 2.08
N LYS A 136 6.39 10.31 2.02
CA LYS A 136 6.63 11.76 2.08
C LYS A 136 6.03 12.51 0.89
N GLN A 137 6.10 11.96 -0.32
CA GLN A 137 5.45 12.55 -1.50
C GLN A 137 3.92 12.62 -1.34
N LEU A 138 3.30 11.58 -0.79
CA LEU A 138 1.84 11.54 -0.57
C LEU A 138 1.37 12.43 0.57
N THR A 139 2.18 12.62 1.61
CA THR A 139 1.85 13.50 2.74
C THR A 139 2.26 14.96 2.52
N GLY A 140 2.97 15.28 1.45
CA GLY A 140 3.53 16.61 1.22
C GLY A 140 4.69 16.98 2.15
N THR A 141 5.22 16.02 2.92
CA THR A 141 6.37 16.23 3.80
C THR A 141 7.64 16.39 2.97
N PRO A 142 8.49 17.42 3.21
CA PRO A 142 9.72 17.60 2.47
C PRO A 142 10.64 16.37 2.55
N THR A 143 11.21 15.97 1.42
CA THR A 143 12.29 14.98 1.40
C THR A 143 13.61 15.73 1.48
N TYR A 144 14.23 15.71 2.66
CA TYR A 144 15.56 16.28 2.80
C TYR A 144 16.63 15.33 2.26
N SER A 145 17.59 15.86 1.49
CA SER A 145 18.84 15.15 1.30
C SER A 145 19.61 15.11 2.63
N VAL A 146 20.50 14.14 2.82
CA VAL A 146 21.35 14.09 4.02
C VAL A 146 22.11 15.40 4.22
N PHE A 147 22.52 16.08 3.12
CA PHE A 147 23.16 17.39 3.15
C PHE A 147 22.27 18.50 3.67
N ALA A 148 21.02 18.59 3.23
CA ALA A 148 20.08 19.61 3.70
C ALA A 148 19.72 19.41 5.18
N CYS A 149 19.57 18.15 5.59
CA CYS A 149 19.30 17.81 7.00
C CYS A 149 20.48 18.17 7.92
N GLN A 150 21.73 18.02 7.46
CA GLN A 150 22.92 18.46 8.23
C GLN A 150 23.04 19.97 8.35
N GLN A 151 22.51 20.75 7.40
CA GLN A 151 22.48 22.21 7.49
C GLN A 151 21.43 22.72 8.48
N GLU A 152 20.23 22.10 8.49
CA GLU A 152 19.15 22.50 9.40
C GLU A 152 19.31 21.89 10.80
N TYR A 153 19.92 20.71 10.91
CA TYR A 153 20.12 19.97 12.16
C TYR A 153 21.57 19.46 12.27
N PRO A 154 22.56 20.36 12.48
CA PRO A 154 23.98 19.98 12.42
C PRO A 154 24.42 18.92 13.44
N ASN A 155 23.61 18.67 14.46
CA ASN A 155 23.88 17.66 15.49
C ASN A 155 23.06 16.38 15.35
N ALA A 156 22.15 16.27 14.39
CA ALA A 156 21.22 15.14 14.28
C ALA A 156 21.88 13.83 13.80
N TYR A 157 23.09 13.91 13.26
CA TYR A 157 23.81 12.76 12.66
C TYR A 157 25.28 12.66 13.14
N LYS A 158 25.59 13.12 14.34
CA LYS A 158 26.88 12.80 14.95
C LYS A 158 26.83 11.36 15.45
N PRO A 159 27.78 10.47 15.02
CA PRO A 159 27.86 9.11 15.54
C PRO A 159 28.16 9.09 17.03
#